data_55eaf14562cd27dad0cac79356b0c677
#
_entry.id   55eaf14562cd27dad0cac79356b0c677
#
_cell.length_a   1.000
_cell.length_b   1.000
_cell.length_c   1.000
_cell.angle_alpha   90.00
_cell.angle_beta   90.00
_cell.angle_gamma   90.00
#
_symmetry.space_group_name_H-M   'P 1'
#
loop_
_entity.id
_entity.type
_entity.pdbx_description
1 polymer ?
#
loop_
_entity_poly.entity_id
_entity_poly.type
_entity_poly.pdbx_seq_one_letter_code
_entity_poly.pdbx_strand_id
1 'polypeptide(L)'
;MKLVLWDVDRTLLYVGDTDRKVYREVFREVVGREAERLPARGTGVTMPLAVRELLNANGVAEAEVEDLAQRIVDRLPEQLGRYRDDMRRSGQLMPGAAAALAAVHQTQGLVPTVLTGNLQESAQIKLGTFSLLGHLDMSVGGFASDSPHRPALVEVAQRRSASAYECEFRRENSVIIGDSLEDVRTGQEGGAKVIGVASGTTSFDQLADAGADYVLTDLTDVKLLLNVIDELTSCTS
;
A
#
# COMPACT_ATOMS: atom_id res chain seq x y z
N MET A 1 -0.66 21.60 7.85
CA MET A 1 -0.38 20.15 8.11
C MET A 1 0.02 19.48 6.80
N LYS A 2 0.73 18.36 6.86
CA LYS A 2 1.20 17.59 5.69
C LYS A 2 0.73 16.15 5.82
N LEU A 3 0.17 15.59 4.75
CA LEU A 3 -0.33 14.21 4.72
C LEU A 3 0.76 13.28 4.19
N VAL A 4 1.10 12.26 4.99
CA VAL A 4 2.11 11.26 4.63
C VAL A 4 1.41 9.92 4.41
N LEU A 5 1.33 9.52 3.15
CA LEU A 5 0.61 8.35 2.66
C LEU A 5 1.58 7.18 2.47
N TRP A 6 1.52 6.18 3.34
CA TRP A 6 2.42 5.04 3.30
C TRP A 6 1.84 3.88 2.49
N ASP A 7 2.56 3.41 1.50
CA ASP A 7 2.33 2.06 1.01
C ASP A 7 2.77 1.03 2.05
N VAL A 8 2.27 -0.19 1.97
CA VAL A 8 2.46 -1.23 2.99
C VAL A 8 3.47 -2.28 2.54
N ASP A 9 3.15 -3.00 1.45
CA ASP A 9 3.92 -4.17 1.04
C ASP A 9 5.23 -3.76 0.37
N ARG A 10 6.38 -4.24 0.88
CA ARG A 10 7.74 -3.90 0.43
C ARG A 10 8.20 -2.47 0.68
N THR A 11 7.30 -1.61 1.17
CA THR A 11 7.65 -0.28 1.69
C THR A 11 7.84 -0.33 3.20
N LEU A 12 6.87 -0.82 3.96
CA LEU A 12 6.93 -0.94 5.42
C LEU A 12 7.30 -2.37 5.86
N LEU A 13 6.76 -3.36 5.18
CA LEU A 13 6.89 -4.76 5.55
C LEU A 13 6.85 -5.70 4.34
N TYR A 14 7.32 -6.92 4.54
CA TYR A 14 7.18 -8.00 3.59
C TYR A 14 6.65 -9.25 4.30
N VAL A 15 5.60 -9.86 3.78
CA VAL A 15 4.93 -11.01 4.40
C VAL A 15 5.37 -12.38 3.85
N GLY A 16 6.51 -12.43 3.18
CA GLY A 16 6.99 -13.66 2.55
C GLY A 16 6.06 -14.14 1.43
N ASP A 17 5.77 -15.43 1.41
CA ASP A 17 4.85 -16.05 0.44
C ASP A 17 3.40 -16.11 0.93
N THR A 18 3.07 -15.46 2.04
CA THR A 18 1.76 -15.57 2.68
C THR A 18 0.62 -15.12 1.76
N ASP A 19 0.75 -13.97 1.10
CA ASP A 19 -0.29 -13.51 0.16
C ASP A 19 -0.56 -14.53 -0.95
N ARG A 20 0.49 -15.15 -1.49
CA ARG A 20 0.36 -16.17 -2.55
C ARG A 20 -0.33 -17.44 -2.06
N LYS A 21 -0.08 -17.86 -0.81
CA LYS A 21 -0.79 -18.97 -0.18
C LYS A 21 -2.27 -18.65 -0.03
N VAL A 22 -2.57 -17.46 0.50
CA VAL A 22 -3.94 -16.97 0.69
C VAL A 22 -4.70 -16.91 -0.64
N TYR A 23 -4.14 -16.32 -1.68
CA TYR A 23 -4.76 -16.29 -3.02
C TYR A 23 -5.04 -17.69 -3.56
N ARG A 24 -4.09 -18.61 -3.43
CA ARG A 24 -4.25 -20.00 -3.90
C ARG A 24 -5.37 -20.74 -3.19
N GLU A 25 -5.42 -20.61 -1.87
CA GLU A 25 -6.42 -21.30 -1.04
C GLU A 25 -7.81 -20.74 -1.26
N VAL A 26 -7.98 -19.42 -1.25
CA VAL A 26 -9.27 -18.79 -1.46
C VAL A 26 -9.77 -19.07 -2.89
N PHE A 27 -8.88 -19.03 -3.90
CA PHE A 27 -9.25 -19.43 -5.26
C PHE A 27 -9.77 -20.86 -5.31
N ARG A 28 -9.05 -21.82 -4.70
CA ARG A 28 -9.49 -23.22 -4.64
C ARG A 28 -10.84 -23.39 -3.95
N GLU A 29 -11.07 -22.68 -2.86
CA GLU A 29 -12.34 -22.74 -2.11
C GLU A 29 -13.52 -22.17 -2.92
N VAL A 30 -13.30 -21.07 -3.64
CA VAL A 30 -14.38 -20.36 -4.35
C VAL A 30 -14.62 -20.94 -5.74
N VAL A 31 -13.55 -21.26 -6.47
CA VAL A 31 -13.64 -21.75 -7.87
C VAL A 31 -13.75 -23.28 -7.95
N GLY A 32 -13.36 -23.98 -6.88
CA GLY A 32 -13.47 -25.45 -6.80
C GLY A 32 -12.32 -26.22 -7.46
N ARG A 33 -11.23 -25.54 -7.86
CA ARG A 33 -10.02 -26.15 -8.45
C ARG A 33 -8.77 -25.37 -8.10
N GLU A 34 -7.60 -25.96 -8.29
CA GLU A 34 -6.32 -25.28 -8.04
C GLU A 34 -6.06 -24.15 -9.06
N ALA A 35 -5.43 -23.08 -8.60
CA ALA A 35 -4.93 -22.03 -9.46
C ALA A 35 -3.60 -22.46 -10.10
N GLU A 36 -3.54 -22.52 -11.43
CA GLU A 36 -2.32 -22.82 -12.18
C GLU A 36 -1.39 -21.60 -12.25
N ARG A 37 -1.98 -20.41 -12.30
CA ARG A 37 -1.27 -19.12 -12.37
C ARG A 37 -1.69 -18.24 -11.21
N LEU A 38 -0.73 -17.54 -10.61
CA LEU A 38 -0.97 -16.58 -9.54
C LEU A 38 -0.60 -15.17 -10.02
N PRO A 39 -1.18 -14.10 -9.42
CA PRO A 39 -0.83 -12.73 -9.76
C PRO A 39 0.69 -12.47 -9.68
N ALA A 40 1.17 -11.54 -10.49
CA ALA A 40 2.57 -11.11 -10.43
C ALA A 40 2.91 -10.54 -9.04
N ARG A 41 4.19 -10.61 -8.66
CA ARG A 41 4.66 -10.09 -7.36
C ARG A 41 5.05 -8.61 -7.49
N GLY A 42 4.78 -7.83 -6.45
CA GLY A 42 5.32 -6.48 -6.32
C GLY A 42 4.84 -5.49 -7.39
N THR A 43 3.65 -5.72 -7.96
CA THR A 43 3.09 -4.82 -8.98
C THR A 43 2.47 -3.55 -8.38
N GLY A 44 2.16 -3.55 -7.08
CA GLY A 44 1.46 -2.44 -6.43
C GLY A 44 -0.02 -2.30 -6.82
N VAL A 45 -0.56 -3.18 -7.65
CA VAL A 45 -1.99 -3.18 -8.02
C VAL A 45 -2.88 -3.49 -6.83
N THR A 46 -4.14 -3.06 -6.91
CA THR A 46 -5.11 -3.32 -5.84
C THR A 46 -5.52 -4.80 -5.79
N MET A 47 -5.81 -5.31 -4.60
CA MET A 47 -6.25 -6.70 -4.40
C MET A 47 -7.43 -7.10 -5.30
N PRO A 48 -8.50 -6.28 -5.49
CA PRO A 48 -9.57 -6.62 -6.42
C PRO A 48 -9.10 -6.80 -7.87
N LEU A 49 -8.17 -5.97 -8.36
CA LEU A 49 -7.60 -6.13 -9.69
C LEU A 49 -6.75 -7.41 -9.78
N ALA A 50 -5.92 -7.68 -8.79
CA ALA A 50 -5.12 -8.90 -8.73
C ALA A 50 -6.00 -10.16 -8.73
N VAL A 51 -7.16 -10.13 -8.06
CA VAL A 51 -8.14 -11.23 -8.08
C VAL A 51 -8.75 -11.41 -9.47
N ARG A 52 -9.12 -10.34 -10.17
CA ARG A 52 -9.62 -10.45 -11.56
C ARG A 52 -8.56 -11.02 -12.50
N GLU A 53 -7.31 -10.55 -12.37
CA GLU A 53 -6.19 -11.12 -13.13
C GLU A 53 -6.01 -12.63 -12.84
N LEU A 54 -6.11 -13.00 -11.56
CA LEU A 54 -6.05 -14.40 -11.14
C LEU A 54 -7.12 -15.25 -11.82
N LEU A 55 -8.38 -14.81 -11.82
CA LEU A 55 -9.50 -15.52 -12.44
C LEU A 55 -9.31 -15.64 -13.95
N ASN A 56 -8.98 -14.53 -14.62
CA ASN A 56 -8.76 -14.50 -16.08
C ASN A 56 -7.57 -15.37 -16.50
N ALA A 57 -6.44 -15.30 -15.77
CA ALA A 57 -5.26 -16.11 -16.06
C ALA A 57 -5.49 -17.61 -15.89
N ASN A 58 -6.52 -18.01 -15.13
CA ASN A 58 -6.92 -19.38 -14.91
C ASN A 58 -8.15 -19.78 -15.73
N GLY A 59 -8.53 -19.02 -16.76
CA GLY A 59 -9.56 -19.39 -17.72
C GLY A 59 -10.97 -19.47 -17.14
N VAL A 60 -11.29 -18.64 -16.16
CA VAL A 60 -12.66 -18.47 -15.67
C VAL A 60 -13.46 -17.70 -16.74
N ALA A 61 -14.69 -18.13 -17.00
CA ALA A 61 -15.55 -17.49 -17.99
C ALA A 61 -15.86 -16.03 -17.57
N GLU A 62 -15.77 -15.09 -18.51
CA GLU A 62 -15.93 -13.65 -18.23
C GLU A 62 -17.25 -13.32 -17.50
N ALA A 63 -18.32 -14.03 -17.83
CA ALA A 63 -19.62 -13.88 -17.18
C ALA A 63 -19.61 -14.24 -15.67
N GLU A 64 -18.64 -15.02 -15.22
CA GLU A 64 -18.52 -15.45 -13.81
C GLU A 64 -17.48 -14.63 -13.03
N VAL A 65 -16.60 -13.88 -13.74
CA VAL A 65 -15.45 -13.20 -13.12
C VAL A 65 -15.88 -12.25 -12.01
N GLU A 66 -16.89 -11.42 -12.21
CA GLU A 66 -17.29 -10.42 -11.22
C GLU A 66 -17.86 -11.06 -9.94
N ASP A 67 -18.73 -12.07 -10.06
CA ASP A 67 -19.29 -12.78 -8.90
C ASP A 67 -18.19 -13.51 -8.13
N LEU A 68 -17.35 -14.26 -8.83
CA LEU A 68 -16.26 -14.99 -8.20
C LEU A 68 -15.20 -14.05 -7.61
N ALA A 69 -14.90 -12.94 -8.28
CA ALA A 69 -13.96 -11.93 -7.76
C ALA A 69 -14.47 -11.35 -6.44
N GLN A 70 -15.73 -10.95 -6.36
CA GLN A 70 -16.30 -10.43 -5.12
C GLN A 70 -16.22 -11.47 -4.00
N ARG A 71 -16.60 -12.73 -4.28
CA ARG A 71 -16.54 -13.82 -3.30
C ARG A 71 -15.12 -14.13 -2.83
N ILE A 72 -14.12 -14.01 -3.70
CA ILE A 72 -12.71 -14.15 -3.33
C ILE A 72 -12.30 -12.96 -2.44
N VAL A 73 -12.55 -11.72 -2.89
CA VAL A 73 -12.18 -10.50 -2.16
C VAL A 73 -12.73 -10.50 -0.74
N ASP A 74 -13.99 -10.89 -0.55
CA ASP A 74 -14.64 -10.94 0.77
C ASP A 74 -13.97 -11.94 1.74
N ARG A 75 -13.31 -12.97 1.21
CA ARG A 75 -12.66 -14.03 2.02
C ARG A 75 -11.19 -13.77 2.32
N LEU A 76 -10.53 -12.90 1.52
CA LEU A 76 -9.09 -12.65 1.66
C LEU A 76 -8.69 -12.20 3.08
N PRO A 77 -9.38 -11.26 3.76
CA PRO A 77 -8.97 -10.82 5.09
C PRO A 77 -9.05 -11.93 6.15
N GLU A 78 -10.16 -12.68 6.17
CA GLU A 78 -10.31 -13.79 7.11
C GLU A 78 -9.21 -14.83 6.92
N GLN A 79 -8.98 -15.25 5.66
CA GLN A 79 -7.95 -16.23 5.35
C GLN A 79 -6.55 -15.71 5.70
N LEU A 80 -6.24 -14.45 5.39
CA LEU A 80 -4.98 -13.82 5.78
C LEU A 80 -4.79 -13.81 7.31
N GLY A 81 -5.86 -13.56 8.05
CA GLY A 81 -5.85 -13.55 9.51
C GLY A 81 -5.39 -14.87 10.14
N ARG A 82 -5.62 -16.00 9.47
CA ARG A 82 -5.16 -17.34 9.91
C ARG A 82 -3.64 -17.52 9.78
N TYR A 83 -2.99 -16.70 8.95
CA TYR A 83 -1.56 -16.76 8.66
C TYR A 83 -0.70 -15.78 9.45
N ARG A 84 -1.22 -15.17 10.54
CA ARG A 84 -0.43 -14.19 11.35
C ARG A 84 0.89 -14.76 11.84
N ASP A 85 0.92 -16.03 12.29
CA ASP A 85 2.15 -16.65 12.77
C ASP A 85 3.11 -16.99 11.62
N ASP A 86 2.60 -17.33 10.45
CA ASP A 86 3.43 -17.51 9.26
C ASP A 86 4.07 -16.17 8.83
N MET A 87 3.31 -15.08 8.84
CA MET A 87 3.83 -13.74 8.55
C MET A 87 4.93 -13.34 9.53
N ARG A 88 4.78 -13.64 10.86
CA ARG A 88 5.82 -13.37 11.85
C ARG A 88 7.08 -14.19 11.61
N ARG A 89 6.96 -15.42 11.15
CA ARG A 89 8.11 -16.34 10.95
C ARG A 89 8.85 -16.09 9.65
N SER A 90 8.15 -15.77 8.57
CA SER A 90 8.71 -15.68 7.22
C SER A 90 8.72 -14.27 6.63
N GLY A 91 8.02 -13.35 7.27
CA GLY A 91 8.00 -11.94 6.89
C GLY A 91 9.04 -11.12 7.68
N GLN A 92 9.16 -9.86 7.30
CA GLN A 92 10.09 -8.93 7.95
C GLN A 92 9.63 -7.48 7.76
N LEU A 93 10.12 -6.60 8.61
CA LEU A 93 10.06 -5.16 8.37
C LEU A 93 11.09 -4.78 7.30
N MET A 94 10.74 -3.81 6.46
CA MET A 94 11.71 -3.25 5.53
C MET A 94 12.76 -2.40 6.26
N PRO A 95 13.98 -2.27 5.71
CA PRO A 95 15.07 -1.54 6.37
C PRO A 95 14.64 -0.11 6.75
N GLY A 96 14.74 0.22 8.05
CA GLY A 96 14.39 1.52 8.59
C GLY A 96 12.90 1.81 8.78
N ALA A 97 11.98 0.98 8.28
CA ALA A 97 10.55 1.26 8.22
C ALA A 97 9.91 1.63 9.57
N ALA A 98 10.18 0.85 10.62
CA ALA A 98 9.59 1.13 11.94
C ALA A 98 10.09 2.46 12.54
N ALA A 99 11.39 2.77 12.40
CA ALA A 99 11.97 4.02 12.89
C ALA A 99 11.46 5.22 12.10
N ALA A 100 11.40 5.11 10.77
CA ALA A 100 10.87 6.15 9.89
C ALA A 100 9.41 6.46 10.19
N LEU A 101 8.58 5.42 10.31
CA LEU A 101 7.16 5.57 10.63
C LEU A 101 6.94 6.21 12.01
N ALA A 102 7.69 5.76 13.03
CA ALA A 102 7.62 6.34 14.36
C ALA A 102 8.05 7.82 14.39
N ALA A 103 9.11 8.18 13.64
CA ALA A 103 9.57 9.56 13.55
C ALA A 103 8.57 10.49 12.86
N VAL A 104 7.94 10.01 11.76
CA VAL A 104 6.87 10.77 11.09
C VAL A 104 5.69 10.97 12.04
N HIS A 105 5.28 9.92 12.76
CA HIS A 105 4.21 10.00 13.76
C HIS A 105 4.49 11.01 14.88
N GLN A 106 5.74 11.09 15.33
CA GLN A 106 6.17 12.00 16.43
C GLN A 106 6.40 13.45 15.94
N THR A 107 6.49 13.68 14.64
CA THR A 107 6.75 15.00 14.08
C THR A 107 5.45 15.81 14.00
N GLN A 108 5.41 16.92 14.75
CA GLN A 108 4.25 17.82 14.76
C GLN A 108 3.93 18.34 13.35
N GLY A 109 2.66 18.32 12.98
CA GLY A 109 2.19 18.80 11.69
C GLY A 109 2.23 17.76 10.57
N LEU A 110 2.77 16.55 10.81
CA LEU A 110 2.64 15.42 9.89
C LEU A 110 1.46 14.51 10.29
N VAL A 111 0.72 14.05 9.32
CA VAL A 111 -0.40 13.09 9.46
C VAL A 111 -0.03 11.80 8.74
N PRO A 112 0.54 10.80 9.44
CA PRO A 112 0.85 9.51 8.84
C PRO A 112 -0.40 8.64 8.72
N THR A 113 -0.69 8.20 7.51
CA THR A 113 -1.74 7.22 7.22
C THR A 113 -1.32 6.29 6.10
N VAL A 114 -2.22 5.43 5.65
CA VAL A 114 -1.95 4.40 4.65
C VAL A 114 -2.58 4.76 3.31
N LEU A 115 -1.87 4.46 2.23
CA LEU A 115 -2.41 4.41 0.87
C LEU A 115 -1.93 3.12 0.21
N THR A 116 -2.81 2.14 0.08
CA THR A 116 -2.38 0.79 -0.30
C THR A 116 -3.37 0.07 -1.20
N GLY A 117 -2.83 -0.81 -2.05
CA GLY A 117 -3.62 -1.78 -2.82
C GLY A 117 -4.23 -2.90 -1.98
N ASN A 118 -3.98 -2.95 -0.68
CA ASN A 118 -4.63 -3.90 0.22
C ASN A 118 -6.07 -3.46 0.54
N LEU A 119 -6.93 -4.44 0.81
CA LEU A 119 -8.20 -4.19 1.51
C LEU A 119 -7.90 -3.65 2.91
N GLN A 120 -8.78 -2.81 3.47
CA GLN A 120 -8.56 -2.18 4.77
C GLN A 120 -8.28 -3.21 5.87
N GLU A 121 -9.09 -4.26 5.97
CA GLU A 121 -8.88 -5.32 6.97
C GLU A 121 -7.57 -6.08 6.74
N SER A 122 -7.19 -6.35 5.48
CA SER A 122 -5.92 -7.00 5.15
C SER A 122 -4.72 -6.14 5.57
N ALA A 123 -4.77 -4.83 5.31
CA ALA A 123 -3.75 -3.89 5.76
C ALA A 123 -3.64 -3.85 7.29
N GLN A 124 -4.77 -3.80 8.01
CA GLN A 124 -4.81 -3.86 9.48
C GLN A 124 -4.20 -5.15 10.03
N ILE A 125 -4.49 -6.29 9.40
CA ILE A 125 -3.92 -7.59 9.78
C ILE A 125 -2.41 -7.57 9.61
N LYS A 126 -1.90 -7.14 8.46
CA LYS A 126 -0.46 -7.06 8.16
C LYS A 126 0.25 -6.11 9.13
N LEU A 127 -0.19 -4.87 9.21
CA LEU A 127 0.41 -3.84 10.08
C LEU A 127 0.34 -4.21 11.56
N GLY A 128 -0.77 -4.79 12.01
CA GLY A 128 -0.93 -5.28 13.39
C GLY A 128 -0.01 -6.45 13.71
N THR A 129 0.27 -7.34 12.74
CA THR A 129 1.19 -8.46 12.90
C THR A 129 2.61 -8.00 13.19
N PHE A 130 3.02 -6.86 12.62
CA PHE A 130 4.35 -6.24 12.80
C PHE A 130 4.35 -5.04 13.77
N SER A 131 3.26 -4.82 14.51
CA SER A 131 3.14 -3.76 15.55
C SER A 131 3.30 -2.33 15.03
N LEU A 132 2.90 -2.06 13.79
CA LEU A 132 3.01 -0.75 13.15
C LEU A 132 1.76 0.14 13.30
N LEU A 133 0.60 -0.42 13.68
CA LEU A 133 -0.69 0.31 13.73
C LEU A 133 -0.67 1.55 14.64
N GLY A 134 0.08 1.52 15.74
CA GLY A 134 0.14 2.63 16.69
C GLY A 134 0.76 3.92 16.15
N HIS A 135 1.35 3.88 14.96
CA HIS A 135 1.98 5.02 14.31
C HIS A 135 1.18 5.58 13.12
N LEU A 136 -0.01 5.03 12.85
CA LEU A 136 -0.81 5.36 11.68
C LEU A 136 -2.24 5.71 12.06
N ASP A 137 -2.79 6.76 11.49
CA ASP A 137 -4.24 7.00 11.55
C ASP A 137 -4.93 6.21 10.43
N MET A 138 -5.38 4.99 10.76
CA MET A 138 -6.06 4.11 9.82
C MET A 138 -7.46 4.60 9.40
N SER A 139 -8.02 5.58 10.11
CA SER A 139 -9.37 6.09 9.82
C SER A 139 -9.42 7.00 8.60
N VAL A 140 -8.29 7.62 8.26
CA VAL A 140 -8.17 8.56 7.14
C VAL A 140 -7.43 8.00 5.93
N GLY A 141 -7.03 6.73 5.96
CA GLY A 141 -6.32 6.07 4.87
C GLY A 141 -7.17 5.84 3.60
N GLY A 142 -6.47 5.51 2.51
CA GLY A 142 -7.04 5.04 1.25
C GLY A 142 -6.70 3.55 1.01
N PHE A 143 -7.72 2.73 0.77
CA PHE A 143 -7.61 1.28 0.68
C PHE A 143 -8.29 0.73 -0.57
N ALA A 144 -7.88 -0.43 -1.05
CA ALA A 144 -8.56 -1.10 -2.17
C ALA A 144 -10.04 -1.40 -1.91
N SER A 145 -10.48 -1.39 -0.65
CA SER A 145 -11.89 -1.45 -0.26
C SER A 145 -12.69 -0.20 -0.68
N ASP A 146 -12.02 0.93 -0.92
CA ASP A 146 -12.65 2.18 -1.31
C ASP A 146 -12.78 2.29 -2.84
N SER A 147 -11.80 1.82 -3.58
CA SER A 147 -11.76 1.79 -5.04
C SER A 147 -10.74 0.78 -5.57
N PRO A 148 -11.05 0.06 -6.64
CA PRO A 148 -10.05 -0.75 -7.34
C PRO A 148 -9.03 0.11 -8.11
N HIS A 149 -9.34 1.36 -8.41
CA HIS A 149 -8.45 2.31 -9.09
C HIS A 149 -7.58 3.04 -8.07
N ARG A 150 -6.31 2.66 -7.98
CA ARG A 150 -5.40 3.13 -6.92
C ARG A 150 -5.20 4.65 -6.88
N PRO A 151 -5.06 5.39 -8.00
CA PRO A 151 -5.01 6.86 -7.97
C PRO A 151 -6.19 7.54 -7.27
N ALA A 152 -7.41 6.98 -7.37
CA ALA A 152 -8.58 7.53 -6.67
C ALA A 152 -8.48 7.44 -5.13
N LEU A 153 -7.62 6.55 -4.60
CA LEU A 153 -7.40 6.41 -3.16
C LEU A 153 -6.73 7.64 -2.55
N VAL A 154 -5.98 8.41 -3.34
CA VAL A 154 -5.36 9.67 -2.89
C VAL A 154 -6.44 10.67 -2.49
N GLU A 155 -7.42 10.90 -3.37
CA GLU A 155 -8.55 11.81 -3.09
C GLU A 155 -9.35 11.32 -1.86
N VAL A 156 -9.57 10.01 -1.73
CA VAL A 156 -10.26 9.44 -0.56
C VAL A 156 -9.50 9.78 0.72
N ALA A 157 -8.19 9.55 0.76
CA ALA A 157 -7.36 9.83 1.94
C ALA A 157 -7.30 11.35 2.24
N GLN A 158 -7.13 12.19 1.22
CA GLN A 158 -7.11 13.65 1.37
C GLN A 158 -8.45 14.16 1.93
N ARG A 159 -9.58 13.72 1.41
CA ARG A 159 -10.90 14.11 1.88
C ARG A 159 -11.18 13.67 3.31
N ARG A 160 -10.84 12.41 3.67
CA ARG A 160 -10.98 11.89 5.03
C ARG A 160 -10.10 12.68 6.01
N SER A 161 -8.85 12.92 5.62
CA SER A 161 -7.91 13.69 6.43
C SER A 161 -8.37 15.14 6.59
N ALA A 162 -8.90 15.75 5.53
CA ALA A 162 -9.42 17.12 5.61
C ALA A 162 -10.57 17.25 6.61
N SER A 163 -11.45 16.26 6.65
CA SER A 163 -12.56 16.23 7.62
C SER A 163 -12.08 15.98 9.05
N ALA A 164 -11.09 15.11 9.25
CA ALA A 164 -10.62 14.73 10.59
C ALA A 164 -9.69 15.80 11.23
N TYR A 165 -8.91 16.48 10.42
CA TYR A 165 -7.88 17.43 10.88
C TYR A 165 -8.23 18.89 10.61
N GLU A 166 -9.41 19.18 10.06
CA GLU A 166 -9.89 20.54 9.73
C GLU A 166 -8.87 21.35 8.89
N CYS A 167 -8.20 20.67 7.95
CA CYS A 167 -7.14 21.22 7.12
C CYS A 167 -7.24 20.67 5.70
N GLU A 168 -7.09 21.51 4.69
CA GLU A 168 -7.08 21.06 3.30
C GLU A 168 -5.79 20.29 2.96
N PHE A 169 -5.96 19.13 2.31
CA PHE A 169 -4.87 18.35 1.75
C PHE A 169 -4.98 18.31 0.23
N ARG A 170 -3.89 18.63 -0.44
CA ARG A 170 -3.72 18.72 -1.90
C ARG A 170 -2.35 18.17 -2.28
N ARG A 171 -2.01 18.18 -3.56
CA ARG A 171 -0.70 17.72 -4.05
C ARG A 171 0.48 18.39 -3.31
N GLU A 172 0.34 19.70 -3.03
CA GLU A 172 1.41 20.51 -2.45
C GLU A 172 1.75 20.13 -1.01
N ASN A 173 0.85 19.49 -0.29
CA ASN A 173 1.06 19.08 1.11
C ASN A 173 0.71 17.60 1.37
N SER A 174 0.68 16.79 0.32
CA SER A 174 0.48 15.33 0.40
C SER A 174 1.62 14.60 -0.30
N VAL A 175 2.21 13.59 0.37
CA VAL A 175 3.30 12.79 -0.17
C VAL A 175 3.03 11.31 0.02
N ILE A 176 3.21 10.51 -1.04
CA ILE A 176 3.22 9.06 -0.99
C ILE A 176 4.65 8.59 -0.75
N ILE A 177 4.81 7.59 0.11
CA ILE A 177 6.07 6.85 0.28
C ILE A 177 5.80 5.41 -0.14
N GLY A 178 6.46 4.95 -1.21
CA GLY A 178 6.20 3.63 -1.80
C GLY A 178 7.37 3.11 -2.63
N ASP A 179 7.36 1.80 -2.92
CA ASP A 179 8.48 1.09 -3.58
C ASP A 179 8.21 0.69 -5.04
N SER A 180 7.05 0.98 -5.56
CA SER A 180 6.62 0.49 -6.87
C SER A 180 6.39 1.60 -7.91
N LEU A 181 6.44 1.23 -9.19
CA LEU A 181 6.04 2.13 -10.29
C LEU A 181 4.56 2.53 -10.18
N GLU A 182 3.74 1.68 -9.57
CA GLU A 182 2.33 1.98 -9.32
C GLU A 182 2.15 3.08 -8.27
N ASP A 183 3.05 3.19 -7.27
CA ASP A 183 3.06 4.31 -6.33
C ASP A 183 3.37 5.63 -7.02
N VAL A 184 4.34 5.61 -7.95
CA VAL A 184 4.69 6.79 -8.76
C VAL A 184 3.49 7.23 -9.60
N ARG A 185 2.89 6.30 -10.33
CA ARG A 185 1.67 6.56 -11.13
C ARG A 185 0.52 7.09 -10.25
N THR A 186 0.32 6.46 -9.10
CA THR A 186 -0.72 6.84 -8.14
C THR A 186 -0.55 8.28 -7.66
N GLY A 187 0.66 8.73 -7.36
CA GLY A 187 0.90 10.12 -6.97
C GLY A 187 0.71 11.11 -8.13
N GLN A 188 1.17 10.78 -9.32
CA GLN A 188 1.04 11.62 -10.50
C GLN A 188 -0.42 11.82 -10.92
N GLU A 189 -1.18 10.74 -11.01
CA GLU A 189 -2.59 10.76 -11.44
C GLU A 189 -3.54 11.16 -10.30
N GLY A 190 -3.23 10.79 -9.05
CA GLY A 190 -4.09 11.01 -7.89
C GLY A 190 -3.86 12.35 -7.18
N GLY A 191 -2.80 13.10 -7.53
CA GLY A 191 -2.53 14.41 -6.94
C GLY A 191 -1.82 14.35 -5.57
N ALA A 192 -0.68 13.66 -5.52
CA ALA A 192 0.27 13.70 -4.41
C ALA A 192 1.72 13.75 -4.94
N LYS A 193 2.67 14.19 -4.11
CA LYS A 193 4.10 14.01 -4.34
C LYS A 193 4.49 12.56 -4.09
N VAL A 194 5.64 12.11 -4.61
CA VAL A 194 6.09 10.73 -4.41
C VAL A 194 7.55 10.68 -3.98
N ILE A 195 7.78 10.01 -2.86
CA ILE A 195 9.10 9.54 -2.44
C ILE A 195 9.16 8.05 -2.76
N GLY A 196 9.91 7.69 -3.80
CA GLY A 196 10.19 6.31 -4.13
C GLY A 196 11.21 5.70 -3.16
N VAL A 197 11.01 4.43 -2.75
CA VAL A 197 11.93 3.71 -1.85
C VAL A 197 12.42 2.46 -2.58
N ALA A 198 13.71 2.40 -2.93
CA ALA A 198 14.30 1.32 -3.73
C ALA A 198 14.61 0.06 -2.88
N SER A 199 13.83 -0.20 -1.84
CA SER A 199 13.96 -1.38 -0.98
C SER A 199 13.12 -2.59 -1.43
N GLY A 200 12.22 -2.38 -2.39
CA GLY A 200 11.33 -3.40 -2.94
C GLY A 200 11.89 -4.09 -4.17
N THR A 201 11.04 -4.26 -5.18
CA THR A 201 11.41 -4.90 -6.46
C THR A 201 11.82 -3.91 -7.55
N THR A 202 11.54 -2.63 -7.37
CA THR A 202 11.84 -1.56 -8.32
C THR A 202 13.18 -0.91 -7.95
N SER A 203 14.06 -0.76 -8.92
CA SER A 203 15.36 -0.13 -8.69
C SER A 203 15.24 1.39 -8.52
N PHE A 204 16.30 2.00 -7.96
CA PHE A 204 16.43 3.44 -7.82
C PHE A 204 16.21 4.15 -9.16
N ASP A 205 16.91 3.70 -10.22
CA ASP A 205 16.83 4.31 -11.55
C ASP A 205 15.42 4.17 -12.15
N GLN A 206 14.78 3.01 -11.99
CA GLN A 206 13.40 2.80 -12.46
C GLN A 206 12.40 3.74 -11.78
N LEU A 207 12.53 3.97 -10.47
CA LEU A 207 11.66 4.90 -9.75
C LEU A 207 11.91 6.35 -10.19
N ALA A 208 13.17 6.73 -10.38
CA ALA A 208 13.56 8.06 -10.86
C ALA A 208 13.08 8.30 -12.31
N ASP A 209 13.30 7.34 -13.20
CA ASP A 209 12.87 7.42 -14.60
C ASP A 209 11.35 7.48 -14.74
N ALA A 210 10.61 6.82 -13.83
CA ALA A 210 9.16 6.90 -13.76
C ALA A 210 8.65 8.27 -13.27
N GLY A 211 9.51 9.12 -12.73
CA GLY A 211 9.19 10.47 -12.30
C GLY A 211 8.75 10.58 -10.85
N ALA A 212 9.30 9.76 -9.94
CA ALA A 212 9.22 10.01 -8.51
C ALA A 212 9.84 11.39 -8.19
N ASP A 213 9.19 12.18 -7.32
CA ASP A 213 9.70 13.52 -6.95
C ASP A 213 11.02 13.43 -6.17
N TYR A 214 11.24 12.31 -5.46
CA TYR A 214 12.51 11.95 -4.82
C TYR A 214 12.65 10.43 -4.73
N VAL A 215 13.87 9.90 -4.67
CA VAL A 215 14.11 8.46 -4.47
C VAL A 215 15.09 8.25 -3.32
N LEU A 216 14.72 7.36 -2.40
CA LEU A 216 15.56 6.87 -1.30
C LEU A 216 15.99 5.43 -1.59
N THR A 217 17.18 5.05 -1.16
CA THR A 217 17.66 3.65 -1.23
C THR A 217 16.84 2.76 -0.28
N ASP A 218 16.60 3.26 0.93
CA ASP A 218 15.78 2.63 1.98
C ASP A 218 15.31 3.70 2.98
N LEU A 219 14.71 3.27 4.09
CA LEU A 219 14.17 4.16 5.13
C LEU A 219 15.10 4.31 6.36
N THR A 220 16.37 3.92 6.28
CA THR A 220 17.29 3.93 7.44
C THR A 220 17.73 5.35 7.80
N ASP A 221 17.86 6.25 6.83
CA ASP A 221 18.16 7.67 7.10
C ASP A 221 16.86 8.46 7.36
N VAL A 222 16.38 8.35 8.59
CA VAL A 222 15.15 9.02 9.06
C VAL A 222 15.25 10.55 8.92
N LYS A 223 16.45 11.13 9.16
CA LYS A 223 16.65 12.57 9.05
C LYS A 223 16.51 13.04 7.61
N LEU A 224 17.09 12.32 6.68
CA LEU A 224 16.94 12.60 5.25
C LEU A 224 15.47 12.51 4.84
N LEU A 225 14.77 11.44 5.26
CA LEU A 225 13.34 11.29 4.95
C LEU A 225 12.52 12.48 5.43
N LEU A 226 12.69 12.93 6.68
CA LEU A 226 11.93 14.07 7.22
C LEU A 226 12.24 15.37 6.47
N ASN A 227 13.51 15.60 6.11
CA ASN A 227 13.92 16.76 5.30
C ASN A 227 13.26 16.73 3.92
N VAL A 228 13.26 15.58 3.25
CA VAL A 228 12.65 15.41 1.91
C VAL A 228 11.13 15.62 1.97
N ILE A 229 10.46 15.08 3.00
CA ILE A 229 9.03 15.35 3.22
C ILE A 229 8.80 16.84 3.36
N ASP A 230 9.65 17.54 4.14
CA ASP A 230 9.52 18.98 4.34
C ASP A 230 9.72 19.76 3.02
N GLU A 231 10.76 19.47 2.28
CA GLU A 231 11.08 20.11 0.99
C GLU A 231 9.96 19.93 -0.05
N LEU A 232 9.46 18.71 -0.22
CA LEU A 232 8.45 18.39 -1.24
C LEU A 232 7.07 18.95 -0.92
N THR A 233 6.78 19.16 0.38
CA THR A 233 5.45 19.57 0.86
C THR A 233 5.42 20.96 1.50
N SER A 234 6.50 21.74 1.36
CA SER A 234 6.51 23.15 1.73
C SER A 234 5.85 23.97 0.63
N CYS A 235 4.76 24.67 0.95
CA CYS A 235 4.18 25.63 0.04
C CYS A 235 5.24 26.68 -0.31
N THR A 236 5.69 26.73 -1.56
CA THR A 236 6.37 27.91 -2.12
C THR A 236 5.35 29.05 -2.11
N SER A 237 5.57 30.00 -1.24
CA SER A 237 4.79 31.25 -1.09
C SER A 237 4.82 32.06 -2.36
#